data_7acd3e7f5f1139e78e53c43797df0c07
#
_entry.id   7acd3e7f5f1139e78e53c43797df0c07
#
_cell.length_a   1.000
_cell.length_b   1.000
_cell.length_c   1.000
_cell.angle_alpha   90.00
_cell.angle_beta   90.00
_cell.angle_gamma   90.00
#
_symmetry.space_group_name_H-M   'P 1'
#
loop_
_entity.id
_entity.type
_entity.pdbx_description
1 polymer ?
#
loop_
_entity_poly.entity_id
_entity_poly.type
_entity_poly.pdbx_seq_one_letter_code
_entity_poly.pdbx_strand_id
1 'polypeptide(L)' 'MRTRTENDVRKFNEALDRCRRPVFLVFADGTQYNMKSANDYYAGMGRWINDSRGEMEIFTSGYEDEAVMMDFCLKMSA' A
#
# COMPACT_ATOMS: atom_id res chain seq x y z
N MET A 1 -4.32 -0.69 -19.47
CA MET A 1 -3.93 -0.36 -18.12
C MET A 1 -4.98 -0.80 -17.14
N ARG A 2 -4.57 -1.18 -15.98
CA ARG A 2 -5.45 -1.82 -15.02
C ARG A 2 -5.53 -1.01 -13.73
N THR A 3 -6.75 -0.68 -13.33
CA THR A 3 -6.96 -0.06 -12.02
C THR A 3 -7.04 -1.17 -10.97
N ARG A 4 -6.86 -0.80 -9.70
CA ARG A 4 -6.97 -1.76 -8.60
C ARG A 4 -8.42 -2.17 -8.41
N THR A 5 -8.65 -3.46 -8.20
CA THR A 5 -9.98 -4.01 -7.97
C THR A 5 -10.34 -3.93 -6.49
N GLU A 6 -11.62 -4.17 -6.17
CA GLU A 6 -12.05 -4.28 -4.77
C GLU A 6 -11.29 -5.37 -4.03
N ASN A 7 -10.98 -6.45 -4.72
CA ASN A 7 -10.23 -7.55 -4.14
C ASN A 7 -8.79 -7.11 -3.79
N ASP A 8 -8.18 -6.31 -4.65
CA ASP A 8 -6.85 -5.76 -4.39
C ASP A 8 -6.87 -4.86 -3.17
N VAL A 9 -7.90 -4.00 -3.06
CA VAL A 9 -8.06 -3.09 -1.93
C VAL A 9 -8.25 -3.89 -0.63
N ARG A 10 -9.06 -4.93 -0.67
CA ARG A 10 -9.28 -5.78 0.50
C ARG A 10 -8.00 -6.46 0.94
N LYS A 11 -7.23 -7.00 0.01
CA LYS A 11 -5.95 -7.64 0.34
C LYS A 11 -4.97 -6.67 0.95
N PHE A 12 -4.92 -5.44 0.42
CA PHE A 12 -4.07 -4.41 0.98
C PHE A 12 -4.49 -4.06 2.41
N ASN A 13 -5.78 -3.89 2.65
CA ASN A 13 -6.30 -3.58 3.98
C ASN A 13 -5.99 -4.69 4.97
N GLU A 14 -6.13 -5.95 4.58
CA GLU A 14 -5.78 -7.08 5.42
C GLU A 14 -4.30 -7.06 5.79
N ALA A 15 -3.44 -6.80 4.81
CA ALA A 15 -2.01 -6.70 5.06
C ALA A 15 -1.70 -5.52 5.99
N LEU A 16 -2.33 -4.39 5.75
CA LEU A 16 -2.13 -3.20 6.56
C LEU A 16 -2.53 -3.44 8.03
N ASP A 17 -3.65 -4.14 8.26
CA ASP A 17 -4.09 -4.47 9.60
C ASP A 17 -3.11 -5.38 10.34
N ARG A 18 -2.35 -6.18 9.62
CA ARG A 18 -1.34 -7.05 10.20
C ARG A 18 -0.05 -6.30 10.56
N CYS A 19 0.14 -5.13 9.99
CA CYS A 19 1.30 -4.29 10.29
C CYS A 19 1.09 -3.53 11.58
N ARG A 20 2.12 -3.47 12.41
CA ARG A 20 2.06 -2.82 13.72
C ARG A 20 2.62 -1.41 13.73
N ARG A 21 3.48 -1.10 12.76
CA ARG A 21 4.17 0.18 12.68
C ARG A 21 3.67 0.96 11.47
N PRO A 22 4.03 2.25 11.37
CA PRO A 22 3.61 3.03 10.22
C PRO A 22 4.03 2.39 8.89
N VAL A 23 3.12 2.44 7.94
CA VAL A 23 3.35 1.97 6.58
C VAL A 23 3.18 3.16 5.66
N PHE A 24 4.19 3.44 4.86
CA PHE A 24 4.17 4.58 3.95
C PHE A 24 4.03 4.15 2.51
N LEU A 25 3.15 4.80 1.79
CA LEU A 25 3.12 4.72 0.34
C LEU A 25 3.87 5.92 -0.21
N VAL A 26 4.86 5.68 -1.06
CA VAL A 26 5.66 6.74 -1.67
C VAL A 26 5.48 6.67 -3.17
N PHE A 27 5.05 7.77 -3.75
CA PHE A 27 4.78 7.86 -5.18
C PHE A 27 5.95 8.50 -5.91
N ALA A 28 5.96 8.36 -7.23
CA ALA A 28 7.07 8.81 -8.07
C ALA A 28 7.37 10.30 -7.94
N ASP A 29 6.37 11.11 -7.62
CA ASP A 29 6.54 12.56 -7.43
C ASP A 29 7.08 12.94 -6.04
N GLY A 30 7.38 11.95 -5.21
CA GLY A 30 7.89 12.17 -3.87
C GLY A 30 6.84 12.29 -2.78
N THR A 31 5.56 12.26 -3.14
CA THR A 31 4.48 12.33 -2.16
C THR A 31 4.44 11.06 -1.32
N GLN A 32 4.30 11.23 -0.01
CA GLN A 32 4.26 10.11 0.93
C GLN A 32 2.98 10.15 1.74
N TYR A 33 2.42 8.98 1.99
CA TYR A 33 1.21 8.84 2.80
C TYR A 33 1.45 7.80 3.89
N ASN A 34 1.18 8.18 5.14
CA ASN A 34 1.22 7.24 6.26
C ASN A 34 -0.11 6.51 6.31
N MET A 35 -0.14 5.27 5.89
CA MET A 35 -1.38 4.52 5.75
C MET A 35 -1.99 4.09 7.08
N LYS A 36 -1.28 4.31 8.19
CA LYS A 36 -1.85 4.13 9.52
C LYS A 36 -2.50 5.40 10.07
N SER A 37 -2.39 6.51 9.36
CA SER A 37 -3.08 7.76 9.68
C SER A 37 -4.37 7.83 8.89
N ALA A 38 -5.51 8.10 9.57
CA ALA A 38 -6.81 8.11 8.90
C ALA A 38 -6.87 9.11 7.73
N ASN A 39 -6.34 10.30 7.93
CA ASN A 39 -6.36 11.31 6.87
C ASN A 39 -5.54 10.90 5.65
N ASP A 40 -4.33 10.42 5.91
CA ASP A 40 -3.44 9.99 4.84
C ASP A 40 -3.93 8.72 4.16
N TYR A 41 -4.58 7.86 4.92
CA TYR A 41 -5.10 6.60 4.39
C TYR A 41 -6.04 6.83 3.22
N TYR A 42 -7.03 7.70 3.39
CA TYR A 42 -8.01 7.95 2.33
C TYR A 42 -7.35 8.56 1.10
N ALA A 43 -6.46 9.53 1.31
CA ALA A 43 -5.76 10.17 0.20
C ALA A 43 -4.84 9.18 -0.53
N GLY A 44 -4.10 8.39 0.24
CA GLY A 44 -3.18 7.40 -0.33
C GLY A 44 -3.90 6.29 -1.07
N MET A 45 -5.01 5.80 -0.51
CA MET A 45 -5.80 4.77 -1.16
C MET A 45 -6.41 5.24 -2.47
N GLY A 46 -6.95 6.44 -2.48
CA GLY A 46 -7.51 7.01 -3.70
C GLY A 46 -6.47 7.11 -4.79
N ARG A 47 -5.28 7.53 -4.44
CA ARG A 47 -4.19 7.66 -5.39
C ARG A 47 -3.69 6.29 -5.86
N TRP A 48 -3.57 5.33 -4.93
CA TRP A 48 -3.11 3.98 -5.28
C TRP A 48 -4.10 3.27 -6.21
N ILE A 49 -5.39 3.39 -5.94
CA ILE A 49 -6.42 2.77 -6.77
C ILE A 49 -6.33 3.27 -8.22
N ASN A 50 -6.00 4.55 -8.39
CA ASN A 50 -5.90 5.16 -9.70
C ASN A 50 -4.50 5.11 -10.30
N ASP A 51 -3.54 4.50 -9.61
CA ASP A 51 -2.17 4.40 -10.09
C ASP A 51 -2.05 3.29 -11.11
N SER A 52 -2.11 3.66 -12.38
CA SER A 52 -2.03 2.69 -13.48
C SER A 52 -0.60 2.34 -13.86
N ARG A 53 0.39 3.06 -13.35
CA ARG A 53 1.79 2.85 -13.73
C ARG A 53 2.53 1.93 -12.78
N GLY A 54 2.02 1.73 -11.59
CA GLY A 54 2.68 0.90 -10.58
C GLY A 54 3.99 1.49 -10.08
N GLU A 55 4.11 2.81 -10.05
CA GLU A 55 5.34 3.48 -9.62
C GLU A 55 5.39 3.75 -8.13
N MET A 56 4.41 3.26 -7.40
CA MET A 56 4.32 3.43 -5.96
C MET A 56 5.20 2.41 -5.26
N GLU A 57 5.88 2.85 -4.21
CA GLU A 57 6.65 1.98 -3.34
C GLU A 57 6.04 1.95 -1.95
N ILE A 58 6.20 0.82 -1.27
CA ILE A 58 5.70 0.63 0.08
C ILE A 58 6.90 0.54 1.03
N PHE A 59 6.91 1.41 2.04
CA PHE A 59 7.96 1.41 3.06
C PHE A 59 7.40 1.03 4.41
N THR A 60 8.09 0.14 5.09
CA THR A 60 7.73 -0.32 6.43
C THR A 60 8.94 -0.15 7.36
N SER A 61 8.69 -0.27 8.67
CA SER A 61 9.71 0.04 9.67
C SER A 61 10.35 -1.18 10.33
N GLY A 62 9.94 -2.38 10.00
CA GLY A 62 10.49 -3.56 10.64
C GLY A 62 10.29 -4.83 9.85
N TYR A 63 10.99 -5.88 10.26
CA TYR A 63 10.97 -7.16 9.57
C TYR A 63 9.58 -7.76 9.41
N GLU A 64 8.79 -7.72 10.49
CA GLU A 64 7.48 -8.35 10.47
C GLU A 64 6.57 -7.67 9.47
N ASP A 65 6.55 -6.35 9.50
CA ASP A 65 5.72 -5.56 8.60
C ASP A 65 6.22 -5.66 7.17
N GLU A 66 7.53 -5.67 6.99
CA GLU A 66 8.13 -5.85 5.67
C GLU A 66 7.71 -7.18 5.06
N ALA A 67 7.75 -8.25 5.84
CA ALA A 67 7.35 -9.57 5.36
C ALA A 67 5.89 -9.60 4.95
N VAL A 68 5.01 -8.95 5.74
CA VAL A 68 3.59 -8.87 5.44
C VAL A 68 3.37 -8.17 4.09
N MET A 69 4.04 -7.03 3.89
CA MET A 69 3.86 -6.25 2.67
C MET A 69 4.49 -6.92 1.45
N MET A 70 5.61 -7.61 1.63
CA MET A 70 6.21 -8.38 0.54
C MET A 70 5.28 -9.51 0.09
N ASP A 71 4.66 -10.21 1.04
CA ASP A 71 3.68 -11.25 0.72
C ASP A 71 2.51 -10.68 -0.06
N PHE A 72 2.00 -9.53 0.37
CA PHE A 72 0.94 -8.83 -0.34
C PHE A 72 1.36 -8.49 -1.78
N CYS A 73 2.55 -7.94 -1.96
CA CYS A 73 3.04 -7.56 -3.29
C CYS A 73 3.17 -8.77 -4.21
N LEU A 74 3.66 -9.89 -3.67
CA LEU A 74 3.78 -11.12 -4.45
C LEU A 74 2.41 -11.64 -4.90
N LYS A 75 1.43 -11.58 -4.02
CA LYS A 75 0.06 -11.99 -4.36
C LYS A 75 -0.58 -11.08 -5.40
N MET A 76 -0.25 -9.80 -5.36
CA MET A 76 -0.73 -8.86 -6.35
C MET A 76 -0.12 -9.11 -7.72
N SER A 77 1.11 -9.57 -7.75
CA SER A 77 1.83 -9.80 -9.00
C SER A 77 1.41 -11.07 -9.73
N ALA A 78 0.75 -11.95 -9.03
CA ALA A 78 0.34 -13.24 -9.59
C ALA A 78 -0.88 -13.18 -10.52
#